data_8054d7315b657af31f5fc8df7777362d
#
_entry.id   8054d7315b657af31f5fc8df7777362d
#
_cell.length_a   1.000
_cell.length_b   1.000
_cell.length_c   1.000
_cell.angle_alpha   90.00
_cell.angle_beta   90.00
_cell.angle_gamma   90.00
#
_symmetry.space_group_name_H-M   'P 1'
#
loop_
_entity.id
_entity.type
_entity.pdbx_description
1 polymer ?
#
loop_
_entity_poly.entity_id
_entity_poly.type
_entity_poly.pdbx_seq_one_letter_code
_entity_poly.pdbx_strand_id
1 'polypeptide(L)'
;MRRRLSLGALCVALSVCTAACSQPAQGLLRDIGDRDTLLVTFNPVDTENWILAELYQTSLDSAGHQAYSHDNNDSVRQGYAALIRSIREGDADVAVVCTGTALELLDPAKAKELSEKFAAKGGQTADVNSGEARDEVYAAMVASLPETVAAANPSTTEGCENSAGETMLELPQNIVPIFRKHLLDHHDRQSLNKVSGMINRADLDELDDKAIELQSVSSAIKPYFIDNDI
;
A
#
# COMPACT_ATOMS: atom_id res chain seq x y z
N MET A 1 52.73 -56.50 -45.88
CA MET A 1 51.49 -55.87 -46.24
C MET A 1 50.52 -55.88 -45.06
N ARG A 2 50.43 -54.86 -44.25
CA ARG A 2 49.34 -54.69 -43.25
C ARG A 2 49.18 -53.20 -43.02
N ARG A 3 48.07 -52.62 -43.51
CA ARG A 3 47.65 -51.23 -43.32
C ARG A 3 47.11 -51.08 -41.89
N ARG A 4 47.62 -50.08 -41.19
CA ARG A 4 47.06 -49.65 -39.89
C ARG A 4 46.10 -48.50 -40.16
N LEU A 5 44.84 -48.73 -39.79
CA LEU A 5 43.81 -47.64 -39.70
C LEU A 5 43.94 -46.97 -38.34
N SER A 6 44.16 -45.66 -38.36
CA SER A 6 44.10 -44.83 -37.16
C SER A 6 42.68 -44.29 -37.01
N LEU A 7 42.03 -44.67 -35.89
CA LEU A 7 40.76 -44.06 -35.47
C LEU A 7 41.04 -42.71 -34.83
N GLY A 8 40.55 -41.65 -35.48
CA GLY A 8 40.53 -40.31 -34.90
C GLY A 8 39.31 -40.22 -33.95
N ALA A 9 39.57 -39.95 -32.68
CA ALA A 9 38.53 -39.62 -31.70
C ALA A 9 38.06 -38.16 -31.88
N LEU A 10 36.79 -37.99 -32.25
CA LEU A 10 36.15 -36.71 -32.36
C LEU A 10 35.54 -36.36 -30.98
N CYS A 11 36.19 -35.46 -30.21
CA CYS A 11 35.63 -34.88 -29.04
C CYS A 11 34.63 -33.81 -29.42
N VAL A 12 33.33 -34.08 -29.29
CA VAL A 12 32.26 -33.08 -29.36
C VAL A 12 32.12 -32.46 -27.97
N ALA A 13 32.61 -31.21 -27.83
CA ALA A 13 32.37 -30.38 -26.66
C ALA A 13 30.95 -29.85 -26.74
N LEU A 14 30.02 -30.37 -25.94
CA LEU A 14 28.71 -29.77 -25.68
C LEU A 14 28.89 -28.53 -24.78
N SER A 15 28.87 -27.35 -25.38
CA SER A 15 28.73 -26.09 -24.66
C SER A 15 27.26 -25.95 -24.21
N VAL A 16 27.01 -26.24 -22.95
CA VAL A 16 25.73 -25.91 -22.30
C VAL A 16 25.71 -24.43 -22.03
N CYS A 17 25.10 -23.65 -22.94
CA CYS A 17 24.71 -22.27 -22.65
C CYS A 17 23.56 -22.30 -21.64
N THR A 18 23.87 -22.10 -20.35
CA THR A 18 22.88 -21.72 -19.35
C THR A 18 22.43 -20.30 -19.66
N ALA A 19 21.36 -20.17 -20.43
CA ALA A 19 20.64 -18.92 -20.50
C ALA A 19 20.01 -18.68 -19.13
N ALA A 20 20.68 -17.87 -18.29
CA ALA A 20 20.05 -17.27 -17.15
C ALA A 20 18.97 -16.31 -17.71
N CYS A 21 17.73 -16.79 -17.79
CA CYS A 21 16.59 -15.93 -17.97
C CYS A 21 16.49 -15.08 -16.69
N SER A 22 17.17 -13.93 -16.69
CA SER A 22 16.80 -12.85 -15.79
C SER A 22 15.39 -12.44 -16.19
N GLN A 23 14.39 -12.81 -15.40
CA GLN A 23 13.05 -12.24 -15.55
C GLN A 23 13.21 -10.73 -15.41
N PRO A 24 12.81 -9.93 -16.40
CA PRO A 24 12.73 -8.49 -16.22
C PRO A 24 11.76 -8.26 -15.05
N ALA A 25 12.16 -7.44 -14.10
CA ALA A 25 11.29 -7.04 -13.01
C ALA A 25 9.97 -6.54 -13.62
N GLN A 26 8.87 -7.20 -13.28
CA GLN A 26 7.55 -6.91 -13.88
C GLN A 26 7.16 -5.43 -13.71
N GLY A 27 7.66 -4.76 -12.65
CA GLY A 27 7.47 -3.33 -12.43
C GLY A 27 8.04 -2.41 -13.51
N LEU A 28 9.15 -2.80 -14.17
CA LEU A 28 9.75 -2.00 -15.26
C LEU A 28 8.91 -2.00 -16.54
N LEU A 29 8.12 -3.03 -16.78
CA LEU A 29 7.26 -3.12 -17.96
C LEU A 29 5.96 -2.34 -17.79
N ARG A 30 5.49 -2.11 -16.54
CA ARG A 30 4.33 -1.27 -16.24
C ARG A 30 4.61 0.23 -16.43
N ASP A 31 5.86 0.68 -16.23
CA ASP A 31 6.23 2.09 -16.44
C ASP A 31 6.18 2.53 -17.92
N ILE A 32 6.13 1.58 -18.85
CA ILE A 32 6.14 1.85 -20.31
C ILE A 32 4.75 1.69 -20.94
N GLY A 33 3.81 1.01 -20.25
CA GLY A 33 2.47 0.73 -20.75
C GLY A 33 1.41 1.47 -19.95
N ASP A 34 0.39 1.87 -20.61
CA ASP A 34 -0.90 2.39 -20.14
C ASP A 34 -0.88 3.15 -18.82
N ARG A 35 -0.60 4.46 -18.89
CA ARG A 35 -0.67 5.39 -17.74
C ARG A 35 -2.09 5.54 -17.18
N ASP A 36 -3.09 5.02 -17.89
CA ASP A 36 -4.49 5.13 -17.51
C ASP A 36 -4.92 3.98 -16.57
N THR A 37 -4.09 2.94 -16.40
CA THR A 37 -4.39 1.80 -15.54
C THR A 37 -3.64 1.88 -14.22
N LEU A 38 -4.39 1.96 -13.10
CA LEU A 38 -3.86 2.03 -11.73
C LEU A 38 -4.18 0.76 -10.95
N LEU A 39 -3.23 0.31 -10.12
CA LEU A 39 -3.40 -0.82 -9.22
C LEU A 39 -3.40 -0.36 -7.77
N VAL A 40 -4.54 -0.51 -7.12
CA VAL A 40 -4.71 -0.23 -5.68
C VAL A 40 -4.54 -1.54 -4.92
N THR A 41 -3.54 -1.62 -4.06
CA THR A 41 -3.24 -2.85 -3.30
C THR A 41 -3.77 -2.79 -1.88
N PHE A 42 -4.20 -3.95 -1.36
CA PHE A 42 -4.75 -4.09 -0.02
C PHE A 42 -4.34 -5.42 0.65
N ASN A 43 -4.52 -5.47 1.97
CA ASN A 43 -4.38 -6.70 2.75
C ASN A 43 -5.72 -7.47 2.73
N PRO A 44 -5.80 -8.67 2.14
CA PRO A 44 -7.07 -9.40 1.96
C PRO A 44 -7.65 -9.98 3.26
N VAL A 45 -6.89 -10.01 4.35
CA VAL A 45 -7.39 -10.48 5.67
C VAL A 45 -7.84 -9.33 6.57
N ASP A 46 -7.67 -8.09 6.12
CA ASP A 46 -8.11 -6.88 6.79
C ASP A 46 -9.26 -6.26 5.99
N THR A 47 -10.50 -6.51 6.42
CA THR A 47 -11.71 -6.05 5.71
C THR A 47 -11.75 -4.53 5.62
N GLU A 48 -11.33 -3.81 6.66
CA GLU A 48 -11.25 -2.35 6.66
C GLU A 48 -10.28 -1.84 5.58
N ASN A 49 -9.10 -2.45 5.49
CA ASN A 49 -8.11 -2.10 4.46
C ASN A 49 -8.65 -2.40 3.05
N TRP A 50 -9.40 -3.49 2.88
CA TRP A 50 -10.05 -3.81 1.62
C TRP A 50 -11.15 -2.79 1.26
N ILE A 51 -12.04 -2.44 2.20
CA ILE A 51 -13.09 -1.42 2.00
C ILE A 51 -12.46 -0.10 1.53
N LEU A 52 -11.41 0.34 2.21
CA LEU A 52 -10.70 1.56 1.86
C LEU A 52 -10.05 1.49 0.48
N ALA A 53 -9.43 0.37 0.13
CA ALA A 53 -8.84 0.17 -1.19
C ALA A 53 -9.89 0.26 -2.31
N GLU A 54 -11.07 -0.34 -2.12
CA GLU A 54 -12.18 -0.27 -3.07
C GLU A 54 -12.76 1.15 -3.17
N LEU A 55 -12.85 1.90 -2.06
CA LEU A 55 -13.28 3.30 -2.08
C LEU A 55 -12.29 4.17 -2.87
N TYR A 56 -10.99 4.02 -2.64
CA TYR A 56 -9.97 4.77 -3.40
C TYR A 56 -9.92 4.34 -4.86
N GLN A 57 -10.05 3.05 -5.16
CA GLN A 57 -10.14 2.54 -6.52
C GLN A 57 -11.33 3.17 -7.26
N THR A 58 -12.53 3.14 -6.65
CA THR A 58 -13.75 3.70 -7.26
C THR A 58 -13.62 5.22 -7.46
N SER A 59 -12.96 5.92 -6.53
CA SER A 59 -12.70 7.36 -6.65
C SER A 59 -11.76 7.68 -7.81
N LEU A 60 -10.72 6.86 -8.04
CA LEU A 60 -9.80 7.00 -9.17
C LEU A 60 -10.48 6.65 -10.50
N ASP A 61 -11.36 5.64 -10.53
CA ASP A 61 -12.18 5.36 -11.71
C ASP A 61 -13.08 6.55 -12.07
N SER A 62 -13.68 7.20 -11.07
CA SER A 62 -14.48 8.42 -11.26
C SER A 62 -13.65 9.62 -11.74
N ALA A 63 -12.35 9.65 -11.42
CA ALA A 63 -11.40 10.63 -11.92
C ALA A 63 -10.93 10.37 -13.36
N GLY A 64 -11.30 9.23 -13.96
CA GLY A 64 -11.03 8.90 -15.36
C GLY A 64 -9.96 7.84 -15.59
N HIS A 65 -9.46 7.21 -14.54
CA HIS A 65 -8.54 6.07 -14.65
C HIS A 65 -9.27 4.75 -14.83
N GLN A 66 -8.53 3.72 -15.25
CA GLN A 66 -8.95 2.32 -15.09
C GLN A 66 -8.26 1.79 -13.84
N ALA A 67 -8.91 1.91 -12.68
CA ALA A 67 -8.34 1.45 -11.43
C ALA A 67 -8.85 0.06 -11.06
N TYR A 68 -7.96 -0.77 -10.49
CA TYR A 68 -8.29 -2.13 -10.05
C TYR A 68 -7.76 -2.34 -8.65
N SER A 69 -8.57 -2.90 -7.78
CA SER A 69 -8.11 -3.40 -6.49
C SER A 69 -7.40 -4.75 -6.66
N HIS A 70 -6.35 -4.97 -5.88
CA HIS A 70 -5.53 -6.16 -5.93
C HIS A 70 -5.14 -6.62 -4.53
N ASP A 71 -5.47 -7.87 -4.23
CA ASP A 71 -5.08 -8.51 -2.99
C ASP A 71 -3.56 -8.75 -2.94
N ASN A 72 -2.93 -8.24 -1.89
CA ASN A 72 -1.52 -8.50 -1.64
C ASN A 72 -1.36 -9.73 -0.74
N ASN A 73 -1.19 -10.90 -1.34
CA ASN A 73 -1.07 -12.15 -0.60
C ASN A 73 0.17 -12.20 0.33
N ASP A 74 1.21 -11.42 0.05
CA ASP A 74 2.36 -11.28 0.93
C ASP A 74 2.00 -10.53 2.22
N SER A 75 1.00 -9.62 2.17
CA SER A 75 0.54 -8.87 3.33
C SER A 75 -0.15 -9.74 4.39
N VAL A 76 -0.66 -10.90 4.01
CA VAL A 76 -1.19 -11.90 4.96
C VAL A 76 -0.14 -12.32 6.02
N ARG A 77 1.14 -12.30 5.65
CA ARG A 77 2.25 -12.69 6.52
C ARG A 77 3.14 -11.53 6.94
N GLN A 78 3.19 -10.47 6.14
CA GLN A 78 4.12 -9.36 6.29
C GLN A 78 3.40 -8.01 6.51
N GLY A 79 2.07 -8.05 6.63
CA GLY A 79 1.23 -6.90 6.92
C GLY A 79 1.50 -5.68 6.02
N TYR A 80 1.49 -4.51 6.60
CA TYR A 80 1.70 -3.24 5.89
C TYR A 80 3.09 -3.09 5.28
N ALA A 81 4.10 -3.81 5.78
CA ALA A 81 5.44 -3.83 5.19
C ALA A 81 5.41 -4.34 3.74
N ALA A 82 4.55 -5.33 3.43
CA ALA A 82 4.38 -5.82 2.07
C ALA A 82 3.70 -4.77 1.17
N LEU A 83 2.71 -4.04 1.68
CA LEU A 83 2.03 -2.97 0.93
C LEU A 83 3.00 -1.83 0.58
N ILE A 84 3.78 -1.35 1.55
CA ILE A 84 4.80 -0.31 1.34
C ILE A 84 5.86 -0.78 0.33
N ARG A 85 6.28 -2.05 0.43
CA ARG A 85 7.25 -2.63 -0.48
C ARG A 85 6.71 -2.67 -1.92
N SER A 86 5.46 -3.10 -2.15
CA SER A 86 4.87 -3.19 -3.48
C SER A 86 4.80 -1.83 -4.19
N ILE A 87 4.50 -0.74 -3.45
CA ILE A 87 4.56 0.63 -3.98
C ILE A 87 5.98 1.01 -4.39
N ARG A 88 6.96 0.73 -3.52
CA ARG A 88 8.37 1.07 -3.77
C ARG A 88 8.95 0.30 -4.96
N GLU A 89 8.56 -0.96 -5.12
CA GLU A 89 9.05 -1.84 -6.19
C GLU A 89 8.27 -1.68 -7.51
N GLY A 90 7.12 -0.96 -7.47
CA GLY A 90 6.29 -0.71 -8.65
C GLY A 90 5.32 -1.84 -8.98
N ASP A 91 5.11 -2.76 -8.05
CA ASP A 91 4.13 -3.84 -8.19
C ASP A 91 2.69 -3.35 -7.94
N ALA A 92 2.55 -2.21 -7.26
CA ALA A 92 1.30 -1.50 -7.09
C ALA A 92 1.51 0.02 -7.25
N ASP A 93 0.43 0.76 -7.44
CA ASP A 93 0.45 2.20 -7.70
C ASP A 93 -0.09 3.01 -6.53
N VAL A 94 -1.06 2.46 -5.81
CA VAL A 94 -1.66 3.02 -4.59
C VAL A 94 -1.76 1.94 -3.53
N ALA A 95 -1.50 2.29 -2.28
CA ALA A 95 -1.76 1.43 -1.11
C ALA A 95 -2.33 2.25 0.04
N VAL A 96 -3.17 1.63 0.85
CA VAL A 96 -3.74 2.23 2.05
C VAL A 96 -2.95 1.76 3.26
N VAL A 97 -2.43 2.71 4.03
CA VAL A 97 -1.66 2.44 5.24
C VAL A 97 -2.12 3.35 6.38
N CYS A 98 -1.60 3.13 7.60
CA CYS A 98 -1.78 4.03 8.72
C CYS A 98 -0.50 4.77 9.05
N THR A 99 -0.63 6.03 9.46
CA THR A 99 0.51 6.95 9.61
C THR A 99 1.55 6.44 10.59
N GLY A 100 1.14 5.99 11.78
CA GLY A 100 2.06 5.47 12.79
C GLY A 100 2.74 4.18 12.37
N THR A 101 1.98 3.21 11.84
CA THR A 101 2.51 1.94 11.32
C THR A 101 3.49 2.18 10.17
N ALA A 102 3.14 3.05 9.22
CA ALA A 102 4.03 3.38 8.11
C ALA A 102 5.31 4.05 8.60
N LEU A 103 5.23 4.99 9.55
CA LEU A 103 6.41 5.62 10.13
C LEU A 103 7.30 4.60 10.83
N GLU A 104 6.74 3.69 11.61
CA GLU A 104 7.52 2.66 12.31
C GLU A 104 8.27 1.74 11.34
N LEU A 105 7.65 1.40 10.21
CA LEU A 105 8.28 0.58 9.17
C LEU A 105 9.34 1.34 8.34
N LEU A 106 9.14 2.63 8.12
CA LEU A 106 10.04 3.46 7.29
C LEU A 106 11.19 4.06 8.09
N ASP A 107 10.92 4.56 9.31
CA ASP A 107 11.90 5.16 10.23
C ASP A 107 11.57 4.78 11.68
N PRO A 108 11.98 3.56 12.12
CA PRO A 108 11.74 3.11 13.49
C PRO A 108 12.33 4.01 14.57
N ALA A 109 13.44 4.70 14.26
CA ALA A 109 14.10 5.59 15.22
C ALA A 109 13.25 6.85 15.46
N LYS A 110 12.70 7.43 14.39
CA LYS A 110 11.81 8.59 14.49
C LYS A 110 10.45 8.23 15.12
N ALA A 111 9.91 7.06 14.77
CA ALA A 111 8.69 6.54 15.39
C ALA A 111 8.84 6.43 16.92
N LYS A 112 9.95 5.85 17.38
CA LYS A 112 10.26 5.72 18.81
C LYS A 112 10.42 7.09 19.49
N GLU A 113 11.16 8.02 18.87
CA GLU A 113 11.32 9.39 19.39
C GLU A 113 9.96 10.07 19.62
N LEU A 114 9.04 9.96 18.65
CA LEU A 114 7.72 10.57 18.76
C LEU A 114 6.84 9.89 19.80
N SER A 115 6.84 8.56 19.88
CA SER A 115 6.11 7.82 20.90
C SER A 115 6.58 8.21 22.32
N GLU A 116 7.89 8.25 22.56
CA GLU A 116 8.47 8.69 23.83
C GLU A 116 8.12 10.16 24.15
N LYS A 117 8.15 11.05 23.15
CA LYS A 117 7.77 12.45 23.28
C LYS A 117 6.32 12.63 23.69
N PHE A 118 5.39 11.88 23.08
CA PHE A 118 3.97 11.97 23.40
C PHE A 118 3.67 11.36 24.78
N ALA A 119 4.27 10.24 25.12
CA ALA A 119 4.16 9.65 26.46
C ALA A 119 4.66 10.61 27.55
N ALA A 120 5.73 11.38 27.31
CA ALA A 120 6.27 12.35 28.25
C ALA A 120 5.38 13.60 28.43
N LYS A 121 4.63 14.01 27.38
CA LYS A 121 3.76 15.21 27.43
C LYS A 121 2.49 15.01 28.24
N GLY A 122 1.92 13.80 28.25
CA GLY A 122 0.54 13.61 28.69
C GLY A 122 0.30 12.62 29.82
N GLY A 123 1.28 11.81 30.20
CA GLY A 123 1.00 10.70 31.12
C GLY A 123 -0.13 9.79 30.61
N GLN A 124 -0.81 9.07 31.51
CA GLN A 124 -1.92 8.15 31.16
C GLN A 124 -3.20 8.82 30.61
N THR A 125 -3.24 10.15 30.47
CA THR A 125 -4.43 10.92 30.03
C THR A 125 -4.22 11.73 28.77
N ALA A 126 -3.07 11.61 28.10
CA ALA A 126 -2.85 12.29 26.83
C ALA A 126 -3.67 11.61 25.74
N ASP A 127 -4.44 12.39 25.02
CA ASP A 127 -5.02 11.96 23.74
C ASP A 127 -3.86 11.79 22.73
N VAL A 128 -3.43 10.55 22.56
CA VAL A 128 -2.35 10.19 21.60
C VAL A 128 -2.73 10.63 20.21
N ASN A 129 -4.04 10.69 19.90
CA ASN A 129 -4.57 11.13 18.60
C ASN A 129 -4.95 12.62 18.58
N SER A 130 -4.34 13.47 19.41
CA SER A 130 -4.51 14.92 19.30
C SER A 130 -4.10 15.45 17.93
N GLY A 131 -4.73 16.56 17.49
CA GLY A 131 -4.40 17.16 16.19
C GLY A 131 -2.92 17.43 15.99
N GLU A 132 -2.21 17.92 17.03
CA GLU A 132 -0.77 18.16 17.01
C GLU A 132 0.02 16.86 16.81
N ALA A 133 -0.34 15.79 17.51
CA ALA A 133 0.35 14.49 17.40
C ALA A 133 0.12 13.88 16.00
N ARG A 134 -1.11 13.93 15.49
CA ARG A 134 -1.43 13.47 14.14
C ARG A 134 -0.60 14.16 13.06
N ASP A 135 -0.56 15.49 13.11
CA ASP A 135 0.17 16.30 12.14
C ASP A 135 1.68 16.00 12.19
N GLU A 136 2.22 15.80 13.39
CA GLU A 136 3.65 15.52 13.57
C GLU A 136 4.01 14.12 13.07
N VAL A 137 3.20 13.10 13.36
CA VAL A 137 3.41 11.73 12.87
C VAL A 137 3.24 11.67 11.36
N TYR A 138 2.22 12.30 10.81
CA TYR A 138 2.04 12.38 9.36
C TYR A 138 3.22 13.06 8.68
N ALA A 139 3.68 14.20 9.18
CA ALA A 139 4.83 14.91 8.61
C ALA A 139 6.11 14.06 8.66
N ALA A 140 6.34 13.36 9.77
CA ALA A 140 7.49 12.46 9.92
C ALA A 140 7.39 11.26 8.94
N MET A 141 6.21 10.65 8.81
CA MET A 141 5.95 9.56 7.87
C MET A 141 6.21 10.01 6.44
N VAL A 142 5.68 11.16 6.02
CA VAL A 142 5.90 11.72 4.67
C VAL A 142 7.38 11.99 4.41
N ALA A 143 8.11 12.52 5.40
CA ALA A 143 9.55 12.75 5.28
C ALA A 143 10.37 11.46 5.14
N SER A 144 9.84 10.33 5.61
CA SER A 144 10.48 9.01 5.55
C SER A 144 10.12 8.21 4.30
N LEU A 145 9.16 8.70 3.48
CA LEU A 145 8.79 8.02 2.23
C LEU A 145 9.93 8.06 1.22
N PRO A 146 10.08 7.00 0.40
CA PRO A 146 10.99 7.03 -0.75
C PRO A 146 10.69 8.21 -1.68
N GLU A 147 11.72 8.73 -2.36
CA GLU A 147 11.59 9.90 -3.24
C GLU A 147 10.51 9.74 -4.31
N THR A 148 10.29 8.52 -4.78
CA THR A 148 9.29 8.18 -5.83
C THR A 148 7.86 8.04 -5.30
N VAL A 149 7.67 8.05 -3.97
CA VAL A 149 6.38 7.83 -3.30
C VAL A 149 5.89 9.13 -2.66
N ALA A 150 4.59 9.36 -2.68
CA ALA A 150 3.92 10.44 -1.97
C ALA A 150 2.75 9.89 -1.15
N ALA A 151 2.22 10.72 -0.27
CA ALA A 151 0.99 10.46 0.45
C ALA A 151 -0.06 11.53 0.09
N ALA A 152 -1.33 11.15 0.09
CA ALA A 152 -2.44 12.08 0.12
C ALA A 152 -2.68 12.58 1.56
N ASN A 153 -3.68 13.43 1.77
CA ASN A 153 -4.01 13.87 3.13
C ASN A 153 -4.50 12.67 3.96
N PRO A 154 -4.11 12.58 5.23
CA PRO A 154 -4.62 11.54 6.10
C PRO A 154 -6.10 11.81 6.44
N SER A 155 -6.87 10.74 6.65
CA SER A 155 -8.18 10.83 7.28
C SER A 155 -8.04 11.26 8.74
N THR A 156 -9.11 11.85 9.29
CA THR A 156 -9.22 12.03 10.76
C THR A 156 -9.55 10.72 11.48
N THR A 157 -9.92 9.70 10.73
CA THR A 157 -10.26 8.37 11.23
C THR A 157 -9.02 7.55 11.53
N GLU A 158 -8.99 6.93 12.68
CA GLU A 158 -8.02 5.90 13.02
C GLU A 158 -8.42 4.57 12.37
N GLY A 159 -7.44 3.80 11.99
CA GLY A 159 -7.59 2.47 11.41
C GLY A 159 -6.42 1.57 11.79
N CYS A 160 -6.30 0.45 11.12
CA CYS A 160 -5.20 -0.50 11.30
C CYS A 160 -5.15 -1.16 12.69
N GLU A 161 -6.26 -1.16 13.42
CA GLU A 161 -6.33 -1.79 14.74
C GLU A 161 -6.04 -3.31 14.70
N ASN A 162 -6.32 -3.94 13.57
CA ASN A 162 -6.13 -5.37 13.35
C ASN A 162 -4.74 -5.73 12.80
N SER A 163 -3.83 -4.78 12.75
CA SER A 163 -2.44 -5.02 12.32
C SER A 163 -1.67 -5.77 13.39
N ALA A 164 -2.20 -6.92 13.81
CA ALA A 164 -1.67 -7.74 14.89
C ALA A 164 -0.18 -8.00 14.70
N GLY A 165 0.64 -7.36 15.52
CA GLY A 165 2.07 -7.59 15.63
C GLY A 165 2.98 -6.62 14.88
N GLU A 166 2.46 -5.62 14.19
CA GLU A 166 3.28 -4.67 13.43
C GLU A 166 3.62 -3.40 14.22
N THR A 167 2.71 -2.89 15.05
CA THR A 167 3.01 -1.71 15.86
C THR A 167 3.13 -2.06 17.32
N MET A 168 4.27 -1.73 17.91
CA MET A 168 4.51 -1.79 19.35
C MET A 168 4.51 -0.40 19.99
N LEU A 169 4.45 0.66 19.17
CA LEU A 169 4.55 2.04 19.62
C LEU A 169 3.16 2.71 19.64
N GLU A 170 2.86 3.44 20.71
CA GLU A 170 1.69 4.28 20.78
C GLU A 170 1.86 5.54 19.94
N LEU A 171 1.35 5.51 18.71
CA LEU A 171 1.34 6.60 17.75
C LEU A 171 -0.05 6.75 17.13
N PRO A 172 -0.43 7.96 16.67
CA PRO A 172 -1.63 8.15 15.85
C PRO A 172 -1.65 7.24 14.62
N GLN A 173 -2.77 6.58 14.38
CA GLN A 173 -2.98 5.61 13.31
C GLN A 173 -3.99 6.12 12.29
N ASN A 174 -3.79 7.33 11.79
CA ASN A 174 -4.69 7.89 10.78
C ASN A 174 -4.51 7.20 9.43
N ILE A 175 -5.61 6.84 8.81
CA ILE A 175 -5.64 6.20 7.49
C ILE A 175 -5.10 7.18 6.45
N VAL A 176 -4.19 6.70 5.60
CA VAL A 176 -3.58 7.51 4.55
C VAL A 176 -3.28 6.67 3.31
N PRO A 177 -3.72 7.09 2.10
CA PRO A 177 -3.27 6.47 0.86
C PRO A 177 -1.88 6.99 0.48
N ILE A 178 -0.96 6.07 0.23
CA ILE A 178 0.36 6.34 -0.37
C ILE A 178 0.36 5.91 -1.83
N PHE A 179 1.11 6.61 -2.68
CA PHE A 179 1.08 6.38 -4.12
C PHE A 179 2.40 6.75 -4.82
N ARG A 180 2.61 6.22 -6.01
CA ARG A 180 3.75 6.56 -6.88
C ARG A 180 3.54 7.96 -7.50
N LYS A 181 4.44 8.92 -7.20
CA LYS A 181 4.31 10.35 -7.54
C LYS A 181 4.00 10.67 -9.00
N HIS A 182 4.62 9.91 -9.91
CA HIS A 182 4.55 10.20 -11.35
C HIS A 182 3.30 9.67 -12.04
N LEU A 183 2.48 8.89 -11.32
CA LEU A 183 1.27 8.28 -11.86
C LEU A 183 0.00 9.10 -11.57
N LEU A 184 -0.02 9.85 -10.48
CA LEU A 184 -1.18 10.62 -10.05
C LEU A 184 -0.96 12.12 -10.23
N ASP A 185 -1.86 12.76 -10.92
CA ASP A 185 -1.87 14.20 -11.11
C ASP A 185 -2.56 14.94 -9.94
N HIS A 186 -2.88 16.22 -10.12
CA HIS A 186 -3.54 17.02 -9.09
C HIS A 186 -4.99 16.59 -8.85
N HIS A 187 -5.71 16.24 -9.92
CA HIS A 187 -7.11 15.84 -9.84
C HIS A 187 -7.26 14.50 -9.13
N ASP A 188 -6.39 13.55 -9.43
CA ASP A 188 -6.35 12.24 -8.77
C ASP A 188 -6.12 12.35 -7.27
N ARG A 189 -5.16 13.21 -6.88
CA ARG A 189 -4.89 13.49 -5.46
C ARG A 189 -6.06 14.16 -4.76
N GLN A 190 -6.83 15.02 -5.46
CA GLN A 190 -8.06 15.58 -4.92
C GLN A 190 -9.12 14.49 -4.69
N SER A 191 -9.24 13.54 -5.61
CA SER A 191 -10.15 12.40 -5.47
C SER A 191 -9.79 11.53 -4.25
N LEU A 192 -8.50 11.20 -4.06
CA LEU A 192 -8.05 10.50 -2.86
C LEU A 192 -8.34 11.31 -1.58
N ASN A 193 -8.05 12.62 -1.59
CA ASN A 193 -8.30 13.50 -0.45
C ASN A 193 -9.80 13.63 -0.11
N LYS A 194 -10.68 13.53 -1.12
CA LYS A 194 -12.12 13.54 -0.90
C LYS A 194 -12.56 12.34 -0.09
N VAL A 195 -12.13 11.12 -0.45
CA VAL A 195 -12.39 9.91 0.32
C VAL A 195 -11.84 10.05 1.75
N SER A 196 -10.56 10.44 1.89
CA SER A 196 -9.91 10.61 3.20
C SER A 196 -10.62 11.62 4.12
N GLY A 197 -11.18 12.69 3.54
CA GLY A 197 -11.88 13.74 4.28
C GLY A 197 -13.31 13.40 4.68
N MET A 198 -13.93 12.43 4.02
CA MET A 198 -15.33 12.06 4.24
C MET A 198 -15.49 10.85 5.13
N ILE A 199 -14.64 9.84 4.98
CA ILE A 199 -14.74 8.59 5.74
C ILE A 199 -14.48 8.83 7.22
N ASN A 200 -15.36 8.32 8.06
CA ASN A 200 -15.21 8.34 9.52
C ASN A 200 -15.35 6.93 10.11
N ARG A 201 -15.08 6.77 11.41
CA ARG A 201 -15.08 5.45 12.06
C ARG A 201 -16.44 4.76 11.96
N ALA A 202 -17.53 5.50 12.18
CA ALA A 202 -18.87 4.92 12.11
C ALA A 202 -19.23 4.46 10.69
N ASP A 203 -18.75 5.18 9.65
CA ASP A 203 -18.94 4.75 8.27
C ASP A 203 -18.19 3.45 7.99
N LEU A 204 -16.95 3.32 8.47
CA LEU A 204 -16.16 2.10 8.29
C LEU A 204 -16.81 0.90 8.98
N ASP A 205 -17.27 1.07 10.22
CA ASP A 205 -17.98 0.02 10.97
C ASP A 205 -19.26 -0.43 10.24
N GLU A 206 -20.03 0.53 9.72
CA GLU A 206 -21.24 0.23 8.95
C GLU A 206 -20.93 -0.48 7.63
N LEU A 207 -19.87 -0.06 6.95
CA LEU A 207 -19.44 -0.68 5.69
C LEU A 207 -18.89 -2.09 5.91
N ASP A 208 -18.17 -2.34 7.02
CA ASP A 208 -17.70 -3.67 7.40
C ASP A 208 -18.85 -4.62 7.68
N ASP A 209 -19.82 -4.20 8.50
CA ASP A 209 -21.05 -4.97 8.77
C ASP A 209 -21.79 -5.30 7.47
N LYS A 210 -21.95 -4.33 6.57
CA LYS A 210 -22.61 -4.53 5.26
C LYS A 210 -21.79 -5.45 4.35
N ALA A 211 -20.47 -5.33 4.34
CA ALA A 211 -19.62 -6.19 3.53
C ALA A 211 -19.73 -7.66 3.96
N ILE A 212 -19.81 -7.91 5.27
CA ILE A 212 -20.04 -9.24 5.84
C ILE A 212 -21.45 -9.75 5.46
N GLU A 213 -22.50 -8.94 5.65
CA GLU A 213 -23.87 -9.30 5.34
C GLU A 213 -24.05 -9.66 3.85
N LEU A 214 -23.53 -8.81 2.96
CA LEU A 214 -23.63 -8.96 1.51
C LEU A 214 -22.60 -9.93 0.92
N GLN A 215 -21.65 -10.38 1.72
CA GLN A 215 -20.48 -11.16 1.28
C GLN A 215 -19.75 -10.49 0.08
N SER A 216 -19.73 -9.17 0.06
CA SER A 216 -19.17 -8.37 -1.05
C SER A 216 -18.86 -6.94 -0.61
N VAL A 217 -17.60 -6.59 -0.57
CA VAL A 217 -17.13 -5.22 -0.30
C VAL A 217 -17.64 -4.25 -1.37
N SER A 218 -17.49 -4.57 -2.65
CA SER A 218 -17.96 -3.71 -3.74
C SER A 218 -19.47 -3.42 -3.69
N SER A 219 -20.28 -4.38 -3.22
CA SER A 219 -21.74 -4.17 -3.03
C SER A 219 -22.02 -3.29 -1.82
N ALA A 220 -21.24 -3.37 -0.77
CA ALA A 220 -21.38 -2.58 0.44
C ALA A 220 -21.03 -1.09 0.21
N ILE A 221 -19.94 -0.81 -0.50
CA ILE A 221 -19.47 0.57 -0.73
C ILE A 221 -20.28 1.34 -1.76
N LYS A 222 -20.94 0.67 -2.71
CA LYS A 222 -21.63 1.34 -3.83
C LYS A 222 -22.68 2.36 -3.40
N PRO A 223 -23.59 2.09 -2.44
CA PRO A 223 -24.52 3.09 -1.93
C PRO A 223 -23.79 4.25 -1.25
N TYR A 224 -22.80 3.96 -0.41
CA TYR A 224 -22.00 4.99 0.29
C TYR A 224 -21.34 5.95 -0.71
N PHE A 225 -20.77 5.42 -1.78
CA PHE A 225 -20.12 6.20 -2.82
C PHE A 225 -21.10 7.15 -3.53
N ILE A 226 -22.30 6.66 -3.86
CA ILE A 226 -23.36 7.45 -4.53
C ILE A 226 -23.90 8.53 -3.57
N ASP A 227 -24.19 8.18 -2.32
CA ASP A 227 -24.81 9.08 -1.34
C ASP A 227 -23.87 10.22 -0.94
N ASN A 228 -22.57 10.02 -1.02
CA ASN A 228 -21.55 11.01 -0.70
C ASN A 228 -20.96 11.73 -1.93
N ASP A 229 -21.44 11.41 -3.13
CA ASP A 229 -20.99 12.04 -4.39
C ASP A 229 -19.44 11.97 -4.54
N ILE A 230 -18.85 10.82 -4.20
CA ILE A 230 -17.38 10.60 -4.26
C ILE A 230 -16.96 10.22 -5.68
#